data_f141eaf204e750691bce8b058515a249
#
_entry.id   f141eaf204e750691bce8b058515a249
#
_cell.length_a   1.000
_cell.length_b   1.000
_cell.length_c   1.000
_cell.angle_alpha   90.00
_cell.angle_beta   90.00
_cell.angle_gamma   90.00
#
_symmetry.space_group_name_H-M   'P 1'
#
loop_
_entity.id
_entity.type
_entity.pdbx_description
1 polymer ?
#
loop_
_entity_poly.entity_id
_entity_poly.type
_entity_poly.pdbx_seq_one_letter_code
_entity_poly.pdbx_strand_id
1 'polypeptide(L)'
;MTTPLYTTEILRLAASLQEERELGREDGRAELRSPTCGSRITMVVELDEDRRVRMISQRVHACAFGQASAALVQQHAVGRAHDEVAEALVTISRWLAEEQGEAGSWPGIVALAPARPRKGRHGAILLPFRALLAAMESAR
;
A
#
# COMPACT_ATOMS: atom_id res chain seq x y z
N MET A 1 19.95 -19.98 11.95
CA MET A 1 20.18 -18.66 11.35
C MET A 1 18.86 -17.90 11.25
N THR A 2 18.79 -16.71 11.82
CA THR A 2 17.55 -15.92 11.82
C THR A 2 17.46 -15.12 10.53
N THR A 3 16.29 -15.17 9.88
CA THR A 3 16.03 -14.29 8.72
C THR A 3 15.97 -12.84 9.20
N PRO A 4 16.71 -11.93 8.58
CA PRO A 4 16.61 -10.52 8.95
C PRO A 4 15.18 -10.03 8.82
N LEU A 5 14.74 -9.20 9.79
CA LEU A 5 13.41 -8.59 9.75
C LEU A 5 13.25 -7.75 8.49
N TYR A 6 14.27 -6.94 8.16
CA TYR A 6 14.28 -6.12 6.96
C TYR A 6 15.36 -6.61 6.01
N THR A 7 14.95 -7.04 4.83
CA THR A 7 15.87 -7.43 3.77
C THR A 7 16.37 -6.18 3.04
N THR A 8 17.45 -6.32 2.28
CA THR A 8 17.93 -5.25 1.39
C THR A 8 16.82 -4.79 0.44
N GLU A 9 16.06 -5.74 -0.08
CA GLU A 9 14.96 -5.43 -1.02
C GLU A 9 13.89 -4.56 -0.36
N ILE A 10 13.48 -4.91 0.88
CA ILE A 10 12.49 -4.13 1.63
C ILE A 10 13.03 -2.71 1.89
N LEU A 11 14.30 -2.59 2.29
CA LEU A 11 14.88 -1.29 2.55
C LEU A 11 15.02 -0.45 1.28
N ARG A 12 15.31 -1.07 0.16
CA ARG A 12 15.36 -0.36 -1.13
C ARG A 12 13.98 0.14 -1.55
N LEU A 13 12.96 -0.71 -1.38
CA LEU A 13 11.59 -0.30 -1.67
C LEU A 13 11.19 0.89 -0.79
N ALA A 14 11.44 0.80 0.51
CA ALA A 14 11.11 1.88 1.44
C ALA A 14 11.80 3.18 1.04
N ALA A 15 13.08 3.10 0.63
CA ALA A 15 13.85 4.26 0.21
C ALA A 15 13.39 4.83 -1.13
N SER A 16 12.72 4.03 -1.96
CA SER A 16 12.21 4.47 -3.26
C SER A 16 10.91 5.25 -3.17
N LEU A 17 10.28 5.26 -1.99
CA LEU A 17 9.04 6.00 -1.80
C LEU A 17 9.28 7.48 -2.00
N GLN A 18 8.55 8.08 -2.95
CA GLN A 18 8.69 9.50 -3.24
C GLN A 18 7.89 10.31 -2.23
N GLU A 19 8.38 11.51 -1.97
CA GLU A 19 7.69 12.44 -1.08
C GLU A 19 6.36 12.90 -1.67
N GLU A 20 5.50 13.39 -0.79
CA GLU A 20 4.22 13.98 -1.15
C GLU A 20 4.40 15.04 -2.24
N ARG A 21 3.50 15.06 -3.19
CA ARG A 21 3.51 16.03 -4.28
C ARG A 21 2.12 16.58 -4.51
N GLU A 22 2.04 17.76 -5.14
CA GLU A 22 0.76 18.30 -5.54
C GLU A 22 0.28 17.62 -6.82
N LEU A 23 -1.00 17.28 -6.84
CA LEU A 23 -1.65 16.76 -8.03
C LEU A 23 -2.34 17.91 -8.76
N GLY A 24 -2.53 17.75 -10.07
CA GLY A 24 -3.27 18.73 -10.85
C GLY A 24 -4.73 18.84 -10.42
N ARG A 25 -5.27 17.74 -9.90
CA ARG A 25 -6.64 17.67 -9.40
C ARG A 25 -6.71 16.68 -8.27
N GLU A 26 -7.47 16.99 -7.25
CA GLU A 26 -7.74 16.07 -6.15
C GLU A 26 -9.16 15.55 -6.30
N ASP A 27 -9.32 14.31 -6.74
CA ASP A 27 -10.63 13.69 -6.89
C ASP A 27 -11.07 12.99 -5.62
N GLY A 28 -10.14 12.44 -4.85
CA GLY A 28 -10.43 11.80 -3.58
C GLY A 28 -9.28 11.90 -2.61
N ARG A 29 -9.59 11.76 -1.32
CA ARG A 29 -8.62 11.86 -0.24
C ARG A 29 -9.04 10.97 0.92
N ALA A 30 -8.06 10.35 1.57
CA ALA A 30 -8.29 9.60 2.79
C ALA A 30 -7.12 9.74 3.73
N GLU A 31 -7.41 9.79 5.02
CA GLU A 31 -6.44 9.75 6.10
C GLU A 31 -6.76 8.55 6.96
N LEU A 32 -5.83 7.62 7.08
CA LEU A 32 -6.05 6.38 7.83
C LEU A 32 -4.89 6.13 8.80
N ARG A 33 -5.21 5.41 9.87
CA ARG A 33 -4.24 4.98 10.87
C ARG A 33 -4.36 3.49 11.10
N SER A 34 -3.24 2.84 11.37
CA SER A 34 -3.23 1.47 11.85
C SER A 34 -3.28 1.50 13.37
N PRO A 35 -4.30 0.92 14.00
CA PRO A 35 -4.43 0.97 15.47
C PRO A 35 -3.36 0.17 16.20
N THR A 36 -2.76 -0.82 15.54
CA THR A 36 -1.81 -1.73 16.18
C THR A 36 -0.38 -1.23 16.19
N CYS A 37 0.05 -0.47 15.18
CA CYS A 37 1.45 -0.08 15.05
C CYS A 37 1.67 1.43 15.01
N GLY A 38 0.61 2.22 15.11
CA GLY A 38 0.72 3.68 15.07
C GLY A 38 1.04 4.27 13.70
N SER A 39 1.08 3.45 12.66
CA SER A 39 1.27 3.92 11.29
C SER A 39 0.10 4.78 10.85
N ARG A 40 0.39 5.77 10.01
CA ARG A 40 -0.65 6.65 9.46
C ARG A 40 -0.29 7.05 8.04
N ILE A 41 -1.30 7.31 7.24
CA ILE A 41 -1.12 7.69 5.85
C ILE A 41 -2.21 8.68 5.43
N THR A 42 -1.80 9.68 4.63
CA THR A 42 -2.74 10.52 3.89
C THR A 42 -2.55 10.18 2.43
N MET A 43 -3.65 9.80 1.77
CA MET A 43 -3.65 9.43 0.36
C MET A 43 -4.54 10.38 -0.42
N VAL A 44 -4.02 10.92 -1.52
CA VAL A 44 -4.77 11.75 -2.44
C VAL A 44 -4.72 11.11 -3.81
N VAL A 45 -5.85 11.05 -4.50
CA VAL A 45 -5.94 10.45 -5.83
C VAL A 45 -6.52 11.41 -6.85
N GLU A 46 -6.00 11.32 -8.06
CA GLU A 46 -6.59 11.88 -9.26
C GLU A 46 -7.04 10.71 -10.12
N LEU A 47 -8.28 10.74 -10.60
CA LEU A 47 -8.86 9.67 -11.40
C LEU A 47 -9.04 10.13 -12.85
N ASP A 48 -8.98 9.17 -13.78
CA ASP A 48 -9.26 9.45 -15.18
C ASP A 48 -10.77 9.32 -15.46
N GLU A 49 -11.15 9.46 -16.72
CA GLU A 49 -12.55 9.42 -17.14
C GLU A 49 -13.23 8.08 -16.84
N ASP A 50 -12.45 7.00 -16.79
CA ASP A 50 -12.96 5.65 -16.47
C ASP A 50 -12.89 5.35 -14.98
N ARG A 51 -12.60 6.37 -14.16
CA ARG A 51 -12.45 6.28 -12.71
C ARG A 51 -11.30 5.36 -12.30
N ARG A 52 -10.29 5.21 -13.16
CA ARG A 52 -9.04 4.53 -12.82
C ARG A 52 -8.05 5.53 -12.27
N VAL A 53 -7.12 5.05 -11.46
CA VAL A 53 -6.09 5.92 -10.87
C VAL A 53 -5.24 6.52 -11.98
N ARG A 54 -5.16 7.85 -12.00
CA ARG A 54 -4.29 8.59 -12.90
C ARG A 54 -3.00 8.97 -12.21
N MET A 55 -3.11 9.48 -11.00
CA MET A 55 -1.96 9.84 -10.17
C MET A 55 -2.33 9.72 -8.70
N ILE A 56 -1.33 9.48 -7.87
CA ILE A 56 -1.49 9.52 -6.43
C ILE A 56 -0.41 10.37 -5.78
N SER A 57 -0.74 10.89 -4.60
CA SER A 57 0.22 11.51 -3.71
C SER A 57 -0.04 10.96 -2.32
N GLN A 58 1.01 10.62 -1.58
CA GLN A 58 0.83 10.05 -0.25
C GLN A 58 1.87 10.59 0.73
N ARG A 59 1.42 10.79 1.97
CA ARG A 59 2.28 11.10 3.10
C ARG A 59 2.21 9.91 4.05
N VAL A 60 3.35 9.28 4.31
CA VAL A 60 3.41 8.00 5.03
C VAL A 60 4.28 8.13 6.28
N HIS A 61 3.70 7.76 7.42
CA HIS A 61 4.43 7.59 8.66
C HIS A 61 4.29 6.13 9.08
N ALA A 62 5.31 5.33 8.80
CA ALA A 62 5.24 3.89 9.01
C ALA A 62 6.65 3.31 9.17
N CYS A 63 6.70 2.06 9.64
CA CYS A 63 7.93 1.29 9.65
C CYS A 63 8.36 0.96 8.22
N ALA A 64 9.53 0.36 8.07
CA ALA A 64 10.06 0.03 6.75
C ALA A 64 9.12 -0.86 5.93
N PHE A 65 8.38 -1.78 6.56
CA PHE A 65 7.38 -2.60 5.85
C PHE A 65 6.26 -1.74 5.27
N GLY A 66 5.76 -0.79 6.06
CA GLY A 66 4.71 0.11 5.59
C GLY A 66 5.21 1.04 4.49
N GLN A 67 6.43 1.55 4.62
CA GLN A 67 7.03 2.39 3.59
C GLN A 67 7.27 1.61 2.30
N ALA A 68 7.74 0.36 2.41
CA ALA A 68 7.93 -0.49 1.23
C ALA A 68 6.60 -0.79 0.54
N SER A 69 5.55 -1.09 1.32
CA SER A 69 4.21 -1.29 0.78
C SER A 69 3.70 -0.04 0.06
N ALA A 70 3.87 1.13 0.67
CA ALA A 70 3.47 2.40 0.06
C ALA A 70 4.21 2.64 -1.25
N ALA A 71 5.50 2.27 -1.32
CA ALA A 71 6.27 2.38 -2.56
C ALA A 71 5.69 1.48 -3.66
N LEU A 72 5.27 0.27 -3.31
CA LEU A 72 4.64 -0.65 -4.27
C LEU A 72 3.30 -0.12 -4.76
N VAL A 73 2.54 0.51 -3.88
CA VAL A 73 1.29 1.19 -4.28
C VAL A 73 1.62 2.32 -5.24
N GLN A 74 2.60 3.15 -4.91
CA GLN A 74 2.99 4.28 -5.75
C GLN A 74 3.43 3.83 -7.15
N GLN A 75 4.18 2.75 -7.23
CA GLN A 75 4.73 2.26 -8.49
C GLN A 75 3.67 1.63 -9.40
N HIS A 76 2.62 1.06 -8.82
CA HIS A 76 1.71 0.20 -9.58
C HIS A 76 0.23 0.58 -9.48
N ALA A 77 -0.09 1.71 -8.84
CA ALA A 77 -1.49 2.13 -8.68
C ALA A 77 -2.09 2.69 -9.97
N VAL A 78 -1.29 3.36 -10.79
CA VAL A 78 -1.80 4.02 -12.00
C VAL A 78 -2.45 3.00 -12.93
N GLY A 79 -3.65 3.32 -13.41
CA GLY A 79 -4.44 2.45 -14.28
C GLY A 79 -5.36 1.49 -13.54
N ARG A 80 -5.31 1.42 -12.21
CA ARG A 80 -6.14 0.50 -11.43
C ARG A 80 -7.53 1.06 -11.21
N ALA A 81 -8.54 0.21 -11.36
CA ALA A 81 -9.90 0.52 -10.98
C ALA A 81 -10.13 0.17 -9.51
N HIS A 82 -11.17 0.73 -8.92
CA HIS A 82 -11.55 0.45 -7.53
C HIS A 82 -11.59 -1.05 -7.22
N ASP A 83 -12.25 -1.84 -8.04
CA ASP A 83 -12.41 -3.27 -7.79
C ASP A 83 -11.08 -4.03 -7.85
N GLU A 84 -10.15 -3.58 -8.68
CA GLU A 84 -8.82 -4.18 -8.74
C GLU A 84 -8.04 -3.92 -7.44
N VAL A 85 -8.16 -2.72 -6.88
CA VAL A 85 -7.54 -2.38 -5.60
C VAL A 85 -8.20 -3.16 -4.46
N ALA A 86 -9.52 -3.26 -4.47
CA ALA A 86 -10.26 -4.02 -3.46
C ALA A 86 -9.87 -5.49 -3.47
N GLU A 87 -9.74 -6.09 -4.65
CA GLU A 87 -9.33 -7.48 -4.81
C GLU A 87 -7.90 -7.68 -4.31
N ALA A 88 -7.00 -6.77 -4.65
CA ALA A 88 -5.62 -6.82 -4.17
C ALA A 88 -5.56 -6.79 -2.65
N LEU A 89 -6.34 -5.90 -2.03
CA LEU A 89 -6.38 -5.79 -0.57
C LEU A 89 -6.83 -7.11 0.08
N VAL A 90 -7.88 -7.74 -0.45
CA VAL A 90 -8.36 -9.03 0.07
C VAL A 90 -7.29 -10.12 -0.08
N THR A 91 -6.70 -10.21 -1.26
CA THR A 91 -5.70 -11.24 -1.57
C THR A 91 -4.46 -11.09 -0.70
N ILE A 92 -3.95 -9.87 -0.57
CA ILE A 92 -2.76 -9.59 0.24
C ILE A 92 -3.05 -9.82 1.72
N SER A 93 -4.22 -9.42 2.20
CA SER A 93 -4.65 -9.66 3.58
C SER A 93 -4.61 -11.16 3.91
N ARG A 94 -5.17 -11.98 3.02
CA ARG A 94 -5.20 -13.42 3.18
C ARG A 94 -3.80 -14.01 3.16
N TRP A 95 -2.99 -13.59 2.21
CA TRP A 95 -1.62 -14.05 2.07
C TRP A 95 -0.77 -13.75 3.32
N LEU A 96 -0.95 -12.57 3.90
CA LEU A 96 -0.23 -12.20 5.13
C LEU A 96 -0.67 -13.06 6.32
N ALA A 97 -1.96 -13.38 6.39
CA ALA A 97 -2.55 -14.10 7.52
C ALA A 97 -2.31 -15.61 7.47
N GLU A 98 -2.05 -16.17 6.29
CA GLU A 98 -1.92 -17.61 6.08
C GLU A 98 -0.46 -17.98 5.82
N GLU A 99 -0.08 -19.20 6.25
CA GLU A 99 1.27 -19.71 6.01
C GLU A 99 1.47 -20.10 4.55
N GLN A 100 0.40 -20.42 3.87
CA GLN A 100 0.40 -20.84 2.47
C GLN A 100 -0.54 -19.94 1.69
N GLY A 101 -0.34 -19.91 0.37
CA GLY A 101 -1.18 -19.12 -0.48
C GLY A 101 -0.36 -18.18 -1.37
N GLU A 102 -1.05 -17.56 -2.30
CA GLU A 102 -0.44 -16.65 -3.25
C GLU A 102 -0.70 -15.20 -2.87
N ALA A 103 0.30 -14.35 -3.13
CA ALA A 103 0.21 -12.92 -2.83
C ALA A 103 -0.72 -12.18 -3.79
N GLY A 104 -1.06 -12.79 -4.92
CA GLY A 104 -1.88 -12.16 -5.95
C GLY A 104 -1.01 -11.48 -7.01
N SER A 105 -1.65 -10.64 -7.80
CA SER A 105 -1.05 -10.06 -8.99
C SER A 105 -0.41 -8.68 -8.78
N TRP A 106 -0.47 -8.12 -7.56
CA TRP A 106 0.16 -6.82 -7.35
C TRP A 106 1.68 -6.97 -7.44
N PRO A 107 2.32 -6.29 -8.42
CA PRO A 107 3.76 -6.49 -8.65
C PRO A 107 4.59 -6.15 -7.42
N GLY A 108 5.58 -6.99 -7.14
CA GLY A 108 6.56 -6.76 -6.08
C GLY A 108 6.12 -7.12 -4.68
N ILE A 109 4.85 -7.46 -4.47
CA ILE A 109 4.33 -7.70 -3.11
C ILE A 109 5.03 -8.87 -2.40
N VAL A 110 5.54 -9.84 -3.16
CA VAL A 110 6.24 -11.01 -2.61
C VAL A 110 7.50 -10.60 -1.83
N ALA A 111 8.08 -9.44 -2.15
CA ALA A 111 9.22 -8.92 -1.39
C ALA A 111 8.90 -8.74 0.09
N LEU A 112 7.62 -8.59 0.43
CA LEU A 112 7.17 -8.41 1.82
C LEU A 112 6.91 -9.73 2.55
N ALA A 113 7.23 -10.87 1.94
CA ALA A 113 7.04 -12.18 2.55
C ALA A 113 7.67 -12.32 3.95
N PRO A 114 8.83 -11.71 4.26
CA PRO A 114 9.38 -11.78 5.62
C PRO A 114 8.45 -11.23 6.71
N ALA A 115 7.45 -10.42 6.34
CA ALA A 115 6.48 -9.90 7.31
C ALA A 115 5.36 -10.88 7.63
N ARG A 116 5.19 -11.97 6.86
CA ARG A 116 4.07 -12.90 7.06
C ARG A 116 4.01 -13.45 8.48
N PRO A 117 5.12 -13.91 9.10
CA PRO A 117 5.06 -14.37 10.48
C PRO A 117 4.99 -13.24 11.52
N ARG A 118 5.05 -11.99 11.07
CA ARG A 118 5.07 -10.82 11.95
C ARG A 118 3.71 -10.13 11.94
N LYS A 119 2.75 -10.69 12.67
CA LYS A 119 1.35 -10.20 12.67
C LYS A 119 1.24 -8.71 13.01
N GLY A 120 2.08 -8.21 13.90
CA GLY A 120 2.08 -6.80 14.27
C GLY A 120 2.45 -5.84 13.15
N ARG A 121 3.00 -6.35 12.04
CA ARG A 121 3.41 -5.55 10.88
C ARG A 121 2.38 -5.58 9.75
N HIS A 122 1.40 -6.47 9.83
CA HIS A 122 0.42 -6.62 8.75
C HIS A 122 -0.40 -5.36 8.53
N GLY A 123 -0.79 -4.68 9.61
CA GLY A 123 -1.55 -3.43 9.50
C GLY A 123 -0.81 -2.36 8.72
N ALA A 124 0.51 -2.22 8.94
CA ALA A 124 1.32 -1.24 8.22
C ALA A 124 1.38 -1.54 6.72
N ILE A 125 1.47 -2.83 6.36
CA ILE A 125 1.52 -3.24 4.96
C ILE A 125 0.19 -3.00 4.25
N LEU A 126 -0.92 -3.28 4.93
CA LEU A 126 -2.25 -3.13 4.35
C LEU A 126 -2.71 -1.67 4.28
N LEU A 127 -2.14 -0.81 5.12
CA LEU A 127 -2.59 0.57 5.24
C LEU A 127 -2.56 1.35 3.92
N PRO A 128 -1.49 1.31 3.11
CA PRO A 128 -1.49 2.03 1.83
C PRO A 128 -2.57 1.55 0.86
N PHE A 129 -2.87 0.25 0.84
CA PHE A 129 -3.93 -0.31 0.00
C PHE A 129 -5.31 0.15 0.48
N ARG A 130 -5.52 0.13 1.80
CA ARG A 130 -6.77 0.62 2.40
C ARG A 130 -6.97 2.10 2.13
N ALA A 131 -5.90 2.88 2.23
CA ALA A 131 -5.96 4.31 2.00
C ALA A 131 -6.27 4.63 0.54
N LEU A 132 -5.66 3.90 -0.40
CA LEU A 132 -5.95 4.08 -1.82
C LEU A 132 -7.43 3.77 -2.10
N LEU A 133 -7.92 2.64 -1.59
CA LEU A 133 -9.31 2.25 -1.77
C LEU A 133 -10.25 3.32 -1.18
N ALA A 134 -9.98 3.76 0.04
CA ALA A 134 -10.79 4.77 0.72
C ALA A 134 -10.78 6.10 -0.03
N ALA A 135 -9.62 6.51 -0.55
CA ALA A 135 -9.52 7.76 -1.32
C ALA A 135 -10.33 7.66 -2.62
N MET A 136 -10.27 6.51 -3.29
CA MET A 136 -11.07 6.29 -4.50
C MET A 136 -12.56 6.30 -4.18
N GLU A 137 -12.96 5.71 -3.04
CA GLU A 137 -14.36 5.69 -2.61
C GLU A 137 -14.87 7.07 -2.22
N SER A 138 -13.99 7.94 -1.74
CA SER A 138 -14.36 9.32 -1.38
C SER A 138 -14.58 10.20 -2.60
N ALA A 139 -14.12 9.78 -3.77
CA ALA A 139 -14.28 10.53 -5.01
C ALA A 139 -15.73 10.44 -5.50
N ARG A 140 -16.31 11.57 -5.86
CA ARG A 140 -17.70 11.66 -6.30
C ARG A 140 -17.82 12.32 -7.65
#